data_644a6392a29a82ae43718abccd7303dd
#
_entry.id   644a6392a29a82ae43718abccd7303dd
#
_cell.length_a   1.000
_cell.length_b   1.000
_cell.length_c   1.000
_cell.angle_alpha   90.00
_cell.angle_beta   90.00
_cell.angle_gamma   90.00
#
_symmetry.space_group_name_H-M   'P 1'
#
loop_
_entity.id
_entity.type
_entity.pdbx_description
1 polymer ?
#
loop_
_entity_poly.entity_id
_entity_poly.type
_entity_poly.pdbx_seq_one_letter_code
_entity_poly.pdbx_strand_id
1 'polypeptide(L)' 'MSKEMEELRLVRDRLLSESDWTVMADSPLSDSKQIEWKTYRQALRDITKTANPKISELRLDLSSVTFPTKPS' A
#
# COMPACT_ATOMS: atom_id res chain seq x y z
N MET A 1 4.04 0.35 19.77
CA MET A 1 4.22 0.69 18.34
C MET A 1 4.45 2.19 18.21
N SER A 2 5.31 2.61 17.28
CA SER A 2 5.54 4.04 17.08
C SER A 2 4.37 4.69 16.36
N LYS A 3 4.20 6.01 16.61
CA LYS A 3 3.14 6.77 15.95
C LYS A 3 3.35 6.80 14.42
N GLU A 4 4.60 6.90 13.99
CA GLU A 4 4.96 6.89 12.58
C GLU A 4 4.52 5.60 11.90
N MET A 5 4.72 4.47 12.55
CA MET A 5 4.32 3.18 12.01
C MET A 5 2.81 3.02 11.99
N GLU A 6 2.10 3.53 13.01
CA GLU A 6 0.64 3.52 13.03
C GLU A 6 0.05 4.31 11.86
N GLU A 7 0.59 5.50 11.61
CA GLU A 7 0.15 6.34 10.49
C GLU A 7 0.43 5.65 9.14
N LEU A 8 1.60 5.03 9.00
CA LEU A 8 1.93 4.28 7.79
C LEU A 8 0.93 3.14 7.56
N ARG A 9 0.57 2.42 8.61
CA ARG A 9 -0.40 1.32 8.51
C ARG A 9 -1.77 1.81 8.06
N LEU A 10 -2.20 2.98 8.53
CA LEU A 10 -3.47 3.55 8.12
C LEU A 10 -3.47 3.86 6.60
N VAL A 11 -2.39 4.45 6.10
CA VAL A 11 -2.27 4.72 4.67
C VAL A 11 -2.23 3.42 3.88
N ARG A 12 -1.43 2.45 4.32
CA ARG A 12 -1.34 1.14 3.69
C ARG A 12 -2.71 0.46 3.62
N ASP A 13 -3.44 0.46 4.73
CA ASP A 13 -4.74 -0.21 4.81
C ASP A 13 -5.75 0.46 3.89
N ARG A 14 -5.70 1.79 3.76
CA ARG A 14 -6.55 2.50 2.81
C ARG A 14 -6.24 2.08 1.37
N LEU A 15 -4.96 2.02 1.02
CA LEU A 15 -4.54 1.62 -0.34
C LEU A 15 -4.92 0.18 -0.64
N LEU A 16 -4.82 -0.72 0.35
CA LEU A 16 -5.27 -2.09 0.20
C LEU A 16 -6.78 -2.15 -0.01
N SER A 17 -7.54 -1.40 0.77
CA SER A 17 -8.99 -1.34 0.65
C SER A 17 -9.42 -0.84 -0.73
N GLU A 18 -8.76 0.21 -1.23
CA GLU A 18 -9.06 0.78 -2.54
C GLU A 18 -8.77 -0.20 -3.68
N SER A 19 -7.93 -1.19 -3.47
CA SER A 19 -7.57 -2.18 -4.48
C SER A 19 -8.18 -3.57 -4.24
N ASP A 20 -9.06 -3.74 -3.25
CA ASP A 20 -9.68 -5.03 -2.95
C ASP A 20 -10.46 -5.60 -4.13
N TRP A 21 -11.06 -4.74 -4.96
CA TRP A 21 -11.82 -5.18 -6.14
C TRP A 21 -10.95 -5.98 -7.12
N THR A 22 -9.64 -5.77 -7.11
CA THR A 22 -8.74 -6.43 -8.06
C THR A 22 -8.56 -7.93 -7.79
N VAL A 23 -8.87 -8.38 -6.56
CA VAL A 23 -8.69 -9.79 -6.18
C VAL A 23 -10.01 -10.52 -6.06
N MET A 24 -11.10 -9.88 -6.41
CA MET A 24 -12.42 -10.53 -6.42
C MET A 24 -12.57 -11.45 -7.62
N ALA A 25 -13.37 -12.51 -7.47
CA ALA A 25 -13.54 -13.53 -8.49
C ALA A 25 -14.11 -12.97 -9.81
N ASP A 26 -14.93 -11.92 -9.73
CA ASP A 26 -15.58 -11.30 -10.88
C ASP A 26 -14.84 -10.03 -11.37
N SER A 27 -13.60 -9.86 -10.97
CA SER A 27 -12.78 -8.73 -11.42
C SER A 27 -12.60 -8.77 -12.94
N PRO A 28 -12.77 -7.62 -13.63
CA PRO A 28 -12.63 -7.57 -15.10
C PRO A 28 -11.19 -7.55 -15.59
N LEU A 29 -10.22 -7.74 -14.70
CA LEU A 29 -8.81 -7.68 -15.07
C LEU A 29 -8.34 -8.91 -15.81
N SER A 30 -7.43 -8.72 -16.80
CA SER A 30 -6.73 -9.82 -17.44
C SER A 30 -5.81 -10.51 -16.44
N ASP A 31 -5.36 -11.72 -16.78
CA ASP A 31 -4.45 -12.48 -15.90
C ASP A 31 -3.16 -11.71 -15.60
N SER A 32 -2.58 -11.05 -16.62
CA SER A 32 -1.36 -10.28 -16.42
C SER A 32 -1.59 -9.07 -15.51
N LYS A 33 -2.73 -8.41 -15.63
CA LYS A 33 -3.08 -7.29 -14.75
C LYS A 33 -3.33 -7.77 -13.33
N GLN A 34 -3.95 -8.92 -13.15
CA GLN A 34 -4.15 -9.50 -11.83
C GLN A 34 -2.82 -9.76 -11.13
N ILE A 35 -1.83 -10.24 -11.88
CA ILE A 35 -0.48 -10.47 -11.33
C ILE A 35 0.16 -9.15 -10.91
N GLU A 36 0.05 -8.11 -11.75
CA GLU A 36 0.58 -6.78 -11.40
C GLU A 36 -0.04 -6.24 -10.11
N TRP A 37 -1.36 -6.35 -9.96
CA TRP A 37 -2.05 -5.88 -8.77
C TRP A 37 -1.69 -6.71 -7.54
N LYS A 38 -1.54 -8.03 -7.67
CA LYS A 38 -1.08 -8.88 -6.56
C LYS A 38 0.30 -8.49 -6.09
N THR A 39 1.21 -8.20 -7.02
CA THR A 39 2.56 -7.73 -6.69
C THR A 39 2.52 -6.40 -5.94
N TYR A 40 1.71 -5.46 -6.42
CA TYR A 40 1.52 -4.17 -5.76
C TYR A 40 0.97 -4.34 -4.34
N ARG A 41 -0.07 -5.16 -4.18
CA ARG A 41 -0.68 -5.39 -2.87
C ARG A 41 0.28 -6.08 -1.90
N GLN A 42 1.10 -7.02 -2.39
CA GLN A 42 2.11 -7.67 -1.55
C GLN A 42 3.16 -6.66 -1.10
N ALA A 43 3.59 -5.78 -2.00
CA ALA A 43 4.54 -4.72 -1.64
C ALA A 43 3.95 -3.78 -0.58
N LEU A 44 2.65 -3.49 -0.63
CA LEU A 44 1.98 -2.71 0.41
C LEU A 44 1.99 -3.43 1.75
N ARG A 45 1.73 -4.73 1.76
CA ARG A 45 1.77 -5.51 3.01
C ARG A 45 3.15 -5.51 3.63
N ASP A 46 4.19 -5.55 2.81
CA ASP A 46 5.57 -5.64 3.27
C ASP A 46 6.18 -4.27 3.61
N ILE A 47 5.50 -3.18 3.27
CA ILE A 47 6.07 -1.83 3.42
C ILE A 47 6.44 -1.52 4.87
N THR A 48 5.70 -2.05 5.84
CA THR A 48 5.99 -1.83 7.26
C THR A 48 7.23 -2.55 7.74
N LYS A 49 7.75 -3.49 6.97
CA LYS A 49 8.96 -4.24 7.31
C LYS A 49 10.23 -3.48 6.95
N THR A 50 10.18 -2.66 5.91
CA THR A 50 11.37 -2.01 5.35
C THR A 50 11.29 -0.50 5.40
N ALA A 51 10.10 0.10 5.49
CA ALA A 51 9.94 1.54 5.50
C ALA A 51 10.38 2.14 6.84
N ASN A 52 10.89 3.36 6.76
CA ASN A 52 11.29 4.13 7.93
C ASN A 52 10.49 5.45 7.92
N PRO A 53 9.19 5.40 8.26
CA PRO A 53 8.32 6.56 8.14
C PRO A 53 8.68 7.66 9.15
N LYS A 54 8.44 8.90 8.75
CA LYS A 54 8.66 10.06 9.60
C LYS A 54 7.39 10.90 9.66
N ILE A 55 7.19 11.57 10.79
CA ILE A 55 6.06 12.47 10.98
C ILE A 55 6.55 13.91 10.90
N SER A 56 5.83 14.74 10.16
CA SER A 56 6.07 16.18 10.05
C SER A 56 4.75 16.90 10.28
N GLU A 57 4.76 17.89 11.18
CA GLU A 57 3.56 18.68 11.50
C GLU A 57 2.35 17.84 11.86
N LEU A 58 2.54 16.81 12.69
CA LEU A 58 1.50 15.89 13.16
C LEU A 58 0.92 14.99 12.05
N ARG A 59 1.55 14.95 10.90
CA ARG A 59 1.15 14.09 9.78
C ARG A 59 2.30 13.21 9.33
N LEU A 60 1.94 12.05 8.78
CA LEU A 60 2.94 11.21 8.12
C LEU A 60 3.53 11.98 6.93
N ASP A 61 4.86 12.08 6.90
CA ASP A 61 5.54 12.64 5.75
C ASP A 61 5.59 11.57 4.65
N LEU A 62 4.72 11.70 3.67
CA LEU A 62 4.62 10.71 2.59
C LEU A 62 5.90 10.61 1.77
N SER A 63 6.71 11.68 1.73
CA SER A 63 7.98 11.64 1.00
C SER A 63 9.04 10.81 1.74
N SER A 64 8.85 10.49 3.03
CA SER A 64 9.77 9.66 3.80
C SER A 64 9.59 8.17 3.51
N VAL A 65 8.55 7.79 2.77
CA VAL A 65 8.23 6.40 2.46
C VAL A 65 8.13 6.23 0.95
N THR A 66 8.80 5.20 0.42
CA THR A 66 8.69 4.85 -0.99
C THR A 66 7.55 3.84 -1.16
N PHE A 67 6.41 4.33 -1.62
CA PHE A 67 5.26 3.46 -1.90
C PHE A 67 5.46 2.73 -3.22
N PRO A 68 4.94 1.49 -3.36
CA PRO A 68 5.00 0.79 -4.64
C PRO A 68 4.17 1.52 -5.69
N THR A 69 4.56 1.39 -6.96
CA THR A 69 3.85 2.01 -8.07
C THR A 69 2.54 1.27 -8.31
N LYS A 70 1.44 2.00 -8.28
CA LYS A 70 0.12 1.45 -8.53
C LYS A 70 -0.01 1.03 -9.99
N PRO A 71 -0.46 -0.20 -10.30
CA PRO A 71 -0.74 -0.59 -11.69
C PRO A 71 -1.85 0.26 -12.30
N SER A 72 -1.78 0.44 -13.59
CA SER A 72 -2.78 1.22 -14.33
C SER A 72 -3.87 0.32 -14.94
#